data_86ff1fb472ead3ab673541ca33af8983
#
_entry.id   86ff1fb472ead3ab673541ca33af8983
#
_cell.length_a   1.000
_cell.length_b   1.000
_cell.length_c   1.000
_cell.angle_alpha   90.00
_cell.angle_beta   90.00
_cell.angle_gamma   90.00
#
_symmetry.space_group_name_H-M   'P 1'
#
loop_
_entity.id
_entity.type
_entity.pdbx_description
1 polymer ?
#
loop_
_entity_poly.entity_id
_entity_poly.type
_entity_poly.pdbx_seq_one_letter_code
_entity_poly.pdbx_strand_id
1 'polypeptide(L)'
;MKVGLHIGQLLQPVPGGIGRYIVHLAQNLPAADVDVVCFGAGTPRTRVRTLVGDSIDLGWPRGPLRYELWHRTRRPQLHLPVDVIHAPSLAVPPTGSTPLAVTVHDVAFLREPDAFTKRGLSFHQRGLDLAHREASVIITASRFARDELVSIGFDRAHIYLAPHGVALRAPEADSVIDDRVERTGIRAPYVLAVGTIEPRKGLDTLAKALAVARRDVPELSAAIVGPDGWLTVSGLEGPGIHRLGTVDERTLDALYRRALVCAVPSRYEGFGLPALEAMARGCPVAASNATSLPEVVGGAGLLVPVKAVDAWAAAFVDLASDPERCAELARRGRERAAGFTWRGSAHAHAAAYAAALEGP
;
A
#
# COMPACT_ATOMS: atom_id res chain seq x y z
N MET A 1 12.55 -21.26 10.98
CA MET A 1 13.12 -21.20 9.63
C MET A 1 13.77 -19.84 9.42
N LYS A 2 14.73 -19.75 8.52
CA LYS A 2 15.50 -18.51 8.25
C LYS A 2 15.16 -17.98 6.86
N VAL A 3 14.70 -16.72 6.77
CA VAL A 3 14.22 -16.12 5.53
C VAL A 3 15.07 -14.91 5.15
N GLY A 4 15.57 -14.89 3.92
CA GLY A 4 16.22 -13.72 3.33
C GLY A 4 15.16 -12.75 2.79
N LEU A 5 14.98 -11.61 3.43
CA LEU A 5 14.03 -10.59 2.99
C LEU A 5 14.72 -9.48 2.20
N HIS A 6 14.34 -9.31 0.95
CA HIS A 6 14.89 -8.26 0.09
C HIS A 6 14.35 -6.89 0.48
N ILE A 7 15.23 -5.99 0.94
CA ILE A 7 14.85 -4.64 1.39
C ILE A 7 15.14 -3.54 0.38
N GLY A 8 15.42 -3.88 -0.86
CA GLY A 8 15.86 -2.91 -1.89
C GLY A 8 14.93 -1.72 -2.09
N GLN A 9 13.61 -1.89 -1.85
CA GLN A 9 12.63 -0.80 -1.91
C GLN A 9 12.86 0.25 -0.81
N LEU A 10 13.33 -0.14 0.38
CA LEU A 10 13.66 0.79 1.46
C LEU A 10 14.87 1.68 1.14
N LEU A 11 15.68 1.27 0.18
CA LEU A 11 16.87 2.02 -0.28
C LEU A 11 16.53 3.06 -1.36
N GLN A 12 15.28 3.07 -1.85
CA GLN A 12 14.80 4.06 -2.82
C GLN A 12 14.48 5.39 -2.15
N PRO A 13 14.52 6.53 -2.88
CA PRO A 13 14.15 7.84 -2.35
C PRO A 13 12.72 7.89 -1.78
N VAL A 14 11.78 7.20 -2.42
CA VAL A 14 10.38 7.09 -2.02
C VAL A 14 10.00 5.61 -1.89
N PRO A 15 10.11 5.01 -0.69
CA PRO A 15 9.80 3.60 -0.47
C PRO A 15 8.32 3.24 -0.65
N GLY A 16 7.40 4.18 -0.40
CA GLY A 16 5.95 4.01 -0.58
C GLY A 16 5.32 2.92 0.29
N GLY A 17 4.18 2.39 -0.14
CA GLY A 17 3.44 1.32 0.55
C GLY A 17 4.24 0.01 0.67
N ILE A 18 5.02 -0.34 -0.36
CA ILE A 18 5.89 -1.53 -0.34
C ILE A 18 6.97 -1.39 0.74
N GLY A 19 7.52 -0.18 0.92
CA GLY A 19 8.48 0.07 1.99
C GLY A 19 7.88 -0.14 3.38
N ARG A 20 6.66 0.35 3.63
CA ARG A 20 5.94 0.09 4.89
C ARG A 20 5.69 -1.40 5.10
N TYR A 21 5.23 -2.09 4.07
CA TYR A 21 5.03 -3.54 4.11
C TYR A 21 6.30 -4.28 4.53
N ILE A 22 7.46 -3.99 3.92
CA ILE A 22 8.74 -4.61 4.24
C ILE A 22 9.11 -4.38 5.70
N VAL A 23 8.98 -3.14 6.20
CA VAL A 23 9.31 -2.81 7.60
C VAL A 23 8.43 -3.61 8.57
N HIS A 24 7.12 -3.56 8.38
CA HIS A 24 6.22 -4.27 9.28
C HIS A 24 6.37 -5.79 9.19
N LEU A 25 6.62 -6.32 8.00
CA LEU A 25 6.89 -7.75 7.84
C LEU A 25 8.16 -8.16 8.59
N ALA A 26 9.28 -7.45 8.38
CA ALA A 26 10.53 -7.72 9.07
C ALA A 26 10.38 -7.69 10.61
N GLN A 27 9.59 -6.74 11.12
CA GLN A 27 9.34 -6.59 12.57
C GLN A 27 8.42 -7.65 13.17
N ASN A 28 7.54 -8.27 12.37
CA ASN A 28 6.53 -9.20 12.88
C ASN A 28 6.81 -10.67 12.56
N LEU A 29 7.66 -10.98 11.59
CA LEU A 29 8.06 -12.35 11.26
C LEU A 29 8.68 -13.11 12.44
N PRO A 30 9.49 -12.51 13.32
CA PRO A 30 10.00 -13.21 14.51
C PRO A 30 8.89 -13.73 15.43
N ALA A 31 7.72 -13.06 15.50
CA ALA A 31 6.57 -13.54 16.27
C ALA A 31 5.83 -14.73 15.61
N ALA A 32 6.23 -15.13 14.40
CA ALA A 32 5.77 -16.30 13.67
C ALA A 32 6.90 -17.34 13.51
N ASP A 33 7.89 -17.35 14.42
CA ASP A 33 9.04 -18.25 14.45
C ASP A 33 9.88 -18.26 13.15
N VAL A 34 10.02 -17.07 12.54
CA VAL A 34 10.84 -16.85 11.35
C VAL A 34 12.00 -15.91 11.65
N ASP A 35 13.22 -16.41 11.50
CA ASP A 35 14.43 -15.60 11.56
C ASP A 35 14.60 -14.81 10.26
N VAL A 36 14.74 -13.49 10.36
CA VAL A 36 14.84 -12.62 9.19
C VAL A 36 16.25 -12.16 8.96
N VAL A 37 16.75 -12.39 7.75
CA VAL A 37 18.01 -11.83 7.23
C VAL A 37 17.66 -10.81 6.16
N CYS A 38 17.72 -9.53 6.49
CA CYS A 38 17.52 -8.48 5.51
C CYS A 38 18.70 -8.39 4.55
N PHE A 39 18.43 -8.18 3.26
CA PHE A 39 19.47 -7.98 2.26
C PHE A 39 19.07 -6.96 1.18
N GLY A 40 20.06 -6.28 0.59
CA GLY A 40 19.82 -5.32 -0.48
C GLY A 40 21.12 -4.84 -1.10
N ALA A 41 21.06 -4.10 -2.19
CA ALA A 41 22.22 -3.53 -2.85
C ALA A 41 22.39 -2.06 -2.46
N GLY A 42 23.17 -1.81 -1.47
CA GLY A 42 23.47 -0.50 -0.88
C GLY A 42 23.41 -0.54 0.64
N THR A 43 24.17 0.35 1.25
CA THR A 43 24.17 0.49 2.71
C THR A 43 22.89 1.21 3.15
N PRO A 44 22.09 0.62 4.02
CA PRO A 44 20.90 1.27 4.53
C PRO A 44 21.30 2.52 5.33
N ARG A 45 20.53 3.62 5.11
CA ARG A 45 20.65 4.81 5.95
C ARG A 45 20.31 4.45 7.40
N THR A 46 20.83 5.19 8.37
CA THR A 46 20.59 4.95 9.81
C THR A 46 19.14 4.69 10.12
N ARG A 47 18.21 5.48 9.54
CA ARG A 47 16.76 5.30 9.71
C ARG A 47 16.28 3.90 9.29
N VAL A 48 16.73 3.38 8.16
CA VAL A 48 16.34 2.03 7.68
C VAL A 48 16.91 0.96 8.60
N ARG A 49 18.17 1.11 9.02
CA ARG A 49 18.81 0.19 9.98
C ARG A 49 18.07 0.13 11.32
N THR A 50 17.55 1.27 11.80
CA THR A 50 16.72 1.30 13.01
C THR A 50 15.42 0.52 12.85
N LEU A 51 14.87 0.45 11.62
CA LEU A 51 13.57 -0.18 11.34
C LEU A 51 13.67 -1.69 11.11
N VAL A 52 14.71 -2.16 10.44
CA VAL A 52 14.84 -3.57 10.01
C VAL A 52 16.12 -4.27 10.51
N GLY A 53 16.91 -3.61 11.36
CA GLY A 53 18.20 -4.12 11.85
C GLY A 53 19.31 -4.09 10.80
N ASP A 54 20.33 -4.90 11.03
CA ASP A 54 21.44 -5.07 10.09
C ASP A 54 21.01 -5.82 8.84
N SER A 55 21.63 -5.48 7.72
CA SER A 55 21.36 -6.12 6.43
C SER A 55 22.63 -6.45 5.68
N ILE A 56 22.57 -7.50 4.88
CA ILE A 56 23.66 -7.88 3.97
C ILE A 56 23.64 -6.91 2.78
N ASP A 57 24.75 -6.17 2.60
CA ASP A 57 24.94 -5.35 1.39
C ASP A 57 25.48 -6.23 0.26
N LEU A 58 24.71 -6.32 -0.81
CA LEU A 58 25.10 -7.06 -2.02
C LEU A 58 26.15 -6.33 -2.86
N GLY A 59 26.54 -5.12 -2.49
CA GLY A 59 27.52 -4.32 -3.22
C GLY A 59 27.02 -3.77 -4.56
N TRP A 60 27.96 -3.49 -5.46
CA TRP A 60 27.68 -3.00 -6.82
C TRP A 60 27.32 -4.15 -7.78
N PRO A 61 26.43 -3.95 -8.78
CA PRO A 61 25.67 -2.73 -9.07
C PRO A 61 24.52 -2.52 -8.08
N ARG A 62 24.03 -1.26 -7.98
CA ARG A 62 22.99 -0.87 -7.02
C ARG A 62 21.68 -0.47 -7.72
N GLY A 63 20.60 -0.55 -6.97
CA GLY A 63 19.29 -0.05 -7.37
C GLY A 63 18.80 -0.56 -8.73
N PRO A 64 18.30 0.33 -9.61
CA PRO A 64 17.69 -0.06 -10.88
C PRO A 64 18.62 -0.89 -11.80
N LEU A 65 19.93 -0.63 -11.76
CA LEU A 65 20.89 -1.38 -12.59
C LEU A 65 20.99 -2.85 -12.15
N ARG A 66 20.98 -3.11 -10.83
CA ARG A 66 20.95 -4.48 -10.33
C ARG A 66 19.70 -5.23 -10.74
N TYR A 67 18.53 -4.57 -10.62
CA TYR A 67 17.26 -5.19 -11.02
C TYR A 67 17.21 -5.49 -12.51
N GLU A 68 17.76 -4.61 -13.33
CA GLU A 68 17.86 -4.85 -14.78
C GLU A 68 18.76 -6.06 -15.09
N LEU A 69 19.91 -6.19 -14.41
CA LEU A 69 20.77 -7.36 -14.55
C LEU A 69 20.07 -8.65 -14.08
N TRP A 70 19.41 -8.62 -12.92
CA TRP A 70 18.65 -9.76 -12.43
C TRP A 70 17.56 -10.19 -13.42
N HIS A 71 16.82 -9.25 -13.96
CA HIS A 71 15.73 -9.54 -14.88
C HIS A 71 16.19 -10.03 -16.25
N ARG A 72 17.35 -9.56 -16.75
CA ARG A 72 17.84 -9.93 -18.08
C ARG A 72 18.80 -11.09 -18.08
N THR A 73 19.67 -11.17 -17.11
CA THR A 73 20.79 -12.11 -17.12
C THR A 73 20.73 -13.18 -16.03
N ARG A 74 19.82 -13.03 -15.06
CA ARG A 74 19.77 -13.84 -13.84
C ARG A 74 21.13 -13.89 -13.11
N ARG A 75 21.90 -12.78 -13.14
CA ARG A 75 23.22 -12.66 -12.51
C ARG A 75 23.38 -11.33 -11.79
N PRO A 76 24.24 -11.26 -10.73
CA PRO A 76 24.83 -12.41 -10.04
C PRO A 76 23.76 -13.20 -9.27
N GLN A 77 23.94 -14.50 -9.14
CA GLN A 77 23.09 -15.32 -8.27
C GLN A 77 23.31 -14.95 -6.81
N LEU A 78 22.25 -15.09 -6.01
CA LEU A 78 22.32 -14.91 -4.57
C LEU A 78 22.77 -16.20 -3.89
N HIS A 79 23.72 -16.07 -2.98
CA HIS A 79 24.16 -17.14 -2.10
C HIS A 79 24.07 -16.61 -0.67
N LEU A 80 22.90 -16.79 -0.06
CA LEU A 80 22.62 -16.35 1.31
C LEU A 80 22.43 -17.59 2.21
N PRO A 81 22.86 -17.55 3.48
CA PRO A 81 22.70 -18.66 4.42
C PRO A 81 21.27 -18.65 5.00
N VAL A 82 20.27 -18.88 4.14
CA VAL A 82 18.84 -18.85 4.45
C VAL A 82 18.11 -20.02 3.78
N ASP A 83 16.96 -20.38 4.33
CA ASP A 83 16.13 -21.48 3.84
C ASP A 83 15.26 -21.04 2.65
N VAL A 84 14.74 -19.80 2.69
CA VAL A 84 13.87 -19.20 1.67
C VAL A 84 14.34 -17.78 1.39
N ILE A 85 14.27 -17.35 0.13
CA ILE A 85 14.45 -15.94 -0.24
C ILE A 85 13.07 -15.34 -0.57
N HIS A 86 12.76 -14.20 0.05
CA HIS A 86 11.54 -13.47 -0.21
C HIS A 86 11.82 -12.16 -0.98
N ALA A 87 11.27 -12.07 -2.19
CA ALA A 87 11.18 -10.85 -2.97
C ALA A 87 9.82 -10.17 -2.67
N PRO A 88 9.78 -9.07 -1.88
CA PRO A 88 8.53 -8.41 -1.48
C PRO A 88 7.95 -7.51 -2.58
N SER A 89 8.39 -7.68 -3.81
CA SER A 89 7.92 -6.98 -5.02
C SER A 89 8.42 -7.71 -6.26
N LEU A 90 8.05 -7.21 -7.44
CA LEU A 90 8.49 -7.73 -8.74
C LEU A 90 9.99 -7.44 -9.07
N ALA A 91 10.78 -6.96 -8.12
CA ALA A 91 12.25 -6.96 -8.22
C ALA A 91 12.81 -8.35 -7.88
N VAL A 92 12.57 -9.32 -8.74
CA VAL A 92 12.79 -10.76 -8.54
C VAL A 92 14.28 -11.12 -8.64
N PRO A 93 14.94 -11.52 -7.54
CA PRO A 93 16.36 -11.91 -7.55
C PRO A 93 16.55 -13.30 -8.12
N PRO A 94 17.73 -13.62 -8.67
CA PRO A 94 18.13 -14.98 -9.04
C PRO A 94 18.60 -15.74 -7.80
N THR A 95 17.85 -16.74 -7.34
CA THR A 95 18.09 -17.44 -6.07
C THR A 95 18.81 -18.80 -6.21
N GLY A 96 19.08 -19.23 -7.46
CA GLY A 96 19.66 -20.56 -7.72
C GLY A 96 18.73 -21.67 -7.23
N SER A 97 19.20 -22.52 -6.35
CA SER A 97 18.45 -23.63 -5.75
C SER A 97 17.67 -23.24 -4.49
N THR A 98 17.86 -22.03 -3.96
CA THR A 98 17.12 -21.59 -2.76
C THR A 98 15.69 -21.27 -3.14
N PRO A 99 14.65 -21.85 -2.48
CA PRO A 99 13.26 -21.57 -2.71
C PRO A 99 12.94 -20.07 -2.68
N LEU A 100 12.11 -19.63 -3.63
CA LEU A 100 11.76 -18.21 -3.83
C LEU A 100 10.31 -17.97 -3.54
N ALA A 101 10.03 -17.10 -2.57
CA ALA A 101 8.72 -16.50 -2.37
C ALA A 101 8.69 -15.10 -3.02
N VAL A 102 7.63 -14.80 -3.78
CA VAL A 102 7.46 -13.48 -4.40
C VAL A 102 6.13 -12.87 -3.97
N THR A 103 6.15 -11.65 -3.40
CA THR A 103 4.93 -10.90 -3.21
C THR A 103 4.56 -10.14 -4.48
N VAL A 104 3.38 -10.45 -5.01
CA VAL A 104 2.74 -9.69 -6.09
C VAL A 104 1.59 -8.90 -5.47
N HIS A 105 1.79 -7.60 -5.28
CA HIS A 105 0.79 -6.74 -4.64
C HIS A 105 -0.44 -6.51 -5.50
N ASP A 106 -0.22 -6.37 -6.80
CA ASP A 106 -1.27 -6.21 -7.84
C ASP A 106 -0.69 -6.39 -9.24
N VAL A 107 -1.57 -6.38 -10.23
CA VAL A 107 -1.24 -6.40 -11.65
C VAL A 107 -1.79 -5.16 -12.38
N ALA A 108 -1.86 -4.02 -11.70
CA ALA A 108 -2.37 -2.75 -12.24
C ALA A 108 -1.72 -2.38 -13.57
N PHE A 109 -0.44 -2.67 -13.76
CA PHE A 109 0.30 -2.41 -14.99
C PHE A 109 -0.22 -3.19 -16.22
N LEU A 110 -0.98 -4.26 -16.01
CA LEU A 110 -1.67 -5.00 -17.09
C LEU A 110 -3.07 -4.44 -17.36
N ARG A 111 -3.74 -3.88 -16.35
CA ARG A 111 -5.12 -3.40 -16.43
C ARG A 111 -5.22 -1.91 -16.78
N GLU A 112 -4.27 -1.12 -16.30
CA GLU A 112 -4.18 0.34 -16.48
C GLU A 112 -2.78 0.71 -17.04
N PRO A 113 -2.35 0.16 -18.20
CA PRO A 113 -0.98 0.34 -18.71
C PRO A 113 -0.63 1.81 -18.93
N ASP A 114 -1.61 2.64 -19.28
CA ASP A 114 -1.44 4.09 -19.49
C ASP A 114 -1.10 4.85 -18.19
N ALA A 115 -1.31 4.23 -17.03
CA ALA A 115 -0.89 4.77 -15.74
C ALA A 115 0.59 4.53 -15.43
N PHE A 116 1.33 3.89 -16.32
CA PHE A 116 2.74 3.53 -16.13
C PHE A 116 3.65 4.10 -17.21
N THR A 117 4.91 4.37 -16.87
CA THR A 117 5.93 4.66 -17.87
C THR A 117 6.28 3.40 -18.68
N LYS A 118 6.70 3.53 -19.93
CA LYS A 118 7.13 2.40 -20.76
C LYS A 118 8.20 1.52 -20.09
N ARG A 119 9.15 2.16 -19.37
CA ARG A 119 10.19 1.45 -18.62
C ARG A 119 9.61 0.71 -17.42
N GLY A 120 8.72 1.34 -16.66
CA GLY A 120 8.03 0.73 -15.52
C GLY A 120 7.19 -0.45 -15.96
N LEU A 121 6.39 -0.31 -17.03
CA LEU A 121 5.60 -1.37 -17.61
C LEU A 121 6.46 -2.59 -17.97
N SER A 122 7.54 -2.38 -18.73
CA SER A 122 8.48 -3.45 -19.12
C SER A 122 9.17 -4.10 -17.92
N PHE A 123 9.48 -3.33 -16.86
CA PHE A 123 10.06 -3.86 -15.63
C PHE A 123 9.07 -4.78 -14.90
N HIS A 124 7.82 -4.34 -14.73
CA HIS A 124 6.79 -5.12 -14.04
C HIS A 124 6.40 -6.37 -14.82
N GLN A 125 6.27 -6.28 -16.13
CA GLN A 125 5.98 -7.45 -16.99
C GLN A 125 7.08 -8.51 -16.85
N ARG A 126 8.37 -8.13 -17.00
CA ARG A 126 9.48 -9.08 -16.83
C ARG A 126 9.55 -9.66 -15.42
N GLY A 127 9.31 -8.84 -14.38
CA GLY A 127 9.28 -9.31 -13.00
C GLY A 127 8.15 -10.31 -12.76
N LEU A 128 6.97 -10.09 -13.35
CA LEU A 128 5.84 -11.00 -13.28
C LEU A 128 6.14 -12.33 -13.99
N ASP A 129 6.74 -12.28 -15.19
CA ASP A 129 7.16 -13.47 -15.94
C ASP A 129 8.20 -14.29 -15.16
N LEU A 130 9.12 -13.63 -14.47
CA LEU A 130 10.09 -14.29 -13.60
C LEU A 130 9.43 -14.92 -12.37
N ALA A 131 8.52 -14.21 -11.72
CA ALA A 131 7.75 -14.75 -10.60
C ALA A 131 6.95 -16.00 -11.03
N HIS A 132 6.32 -15.96 -12.20
CA HIS A 132 5.57 -17.11 -12.73
C HIS A 132 6.44 -18.35 -12.99
N ARG A 133 7.69 -18.14 -13.46
CA ARG A 133 8.58 -19.25 -13.80
C ARG A 133 9.42 -19.79 -12.65
N GLU A 134 9.77 -18.96 -11.69
CA GLU A 134 10.82 -19.27 -10.72
C GLU A 134 10.35 -19.27 -9.27
N ALA A 135 9.20 -18.65 -8.97
CA ALA A 135 8.73 -18.63 -7.58
C ALA A 135 8.17 -19.99 -7.17
N SER A 136 8.62 -20.50 -6.02
CA SER A 136 8.02 -21.68 -5.38
C SER A 136 6.63 -21.34 -4.85
N VAL A 137 6.45 -20.11 -4.34
CA VAL A 137 5.15 -19.59 -3.88
C VAL A 137 4.99 -18.12 -4.25
N ILE A 138 3.74 -17.75 -4.53
CA ILE A 138 3.33 -16.37 -4.70
C ILE A 138 2.55 -15.93 -3.46
N ILE A 139 2.81 -14.72 -2.97
CA ILE A 139 2.10 -14.13 -1.85
C ILE A 139 1.36 -12.89 -2.36
N THR A 140 0.11 -12.72 -1.95
CA THR A 140 -0.68 -11.53 -2.29
C THR A 140 -1.59 -11.12 -1.13
N ALA A 141 -2.01 -9.84 -1.13
CA ALA A 141 -2.69 -9.28 0.04
C ALA A 141 -4.23 -9.38 -0.01
N SER A 142 -4.83 -9.69 -1.17
CA SER A 142 -6.29 -9.74 -1.34
C SER A 142 -6.74 -10.90 -2.22
N ARG A 143 -8.00 -11.33 -2.00
CA ARG A 143 -8.64 -12.31 -2.88
C ARG A 143 -8.75 -11.78 -4.31
N PHE A 144 -9.05 -10.50 -4.45
CA PHE A 144 -9.08 -9.84 -5.75
C PHE A 144 -7.74 -10.02 -6.49
N ALA A 145 -6.61 -9.66 -5.86
CA ALA A 145 -5.29 -9.80 -6.49
C ALA A 145 -4.93 -11.26 -6.79
N ARG A 146 -5.32 -12.21 -5.93
CA ARG A 146 -5.17 -13.64 -6.21
C ARG A 146 -5.96 -14.06 -7.44
N ASP A 147 -7.22 -13.66 -7.54
CA ASP A 147 -8.10 -14.06 -8.66
C ASP A 147 -7.61 -13.41 -9.97
N GLU A 148 -7.06 -12.19 -9.93
CA GLU A 148 -6.36 -11.57 -11.05
C GLU A 148 -5.13 -12.39 -11.49
N LEU A 149 -4.30 -12.86 -10.56
CA LEU A 149 -3.14 -13.70 -10.86
C LEU A 149 -3.58 -15.05 -11.49
N VAL A 150 -4.61 -15.68 -10.95
CA VAL A 150 -5.18 -16.91 -11.57
C VAL A 150 -5.68 -16.63 -12.98
N SER A 151 -6.33 -15.50 -13.22
CA SER A 151 -6.86 -15.13 -14.54
C SER A 151 -5.77 -14.98 -15.63
N ILE A 152 -4.52 -14.74 -15.21
CA ILE A 152 -3.37 -14.61 -16.13
C ILE A 152 -2.44 -15.82 -16.08
N GLY A 153 -2.90 -16.95 -15.51
CA GLY A 153 -2.25 -18.25 -15.63
C GLY A 153 -1.45 -18.74 -14.44
N PHE A 154 -1.44 -18.01 -13.31
CA PHE A 154 -0.81 -18.54 -12.09
C PHE A 154 -1.66 -19.64 -11.47
N ASP A 155 -1.02 -20.69 -10.97
CA ASP A 155 -1.71 -21.77 -10.27
C ASP A 155 -2.18 -21.28 -8.88
N ARG A 156 -3.49 -21.40 -8.65
CA ARG A 156 -4.11 -21.02 -7.37
C ARG A 156 -3.50 -21.75 -6.16
N ALA A 157 -3.05 -22.99 -6.34
CA ALA A 157 -2.45 -23.80 -5.28
C ALA A 157 -1.15 -23.19 -4.73
N HIS A 158 -0.43 -22.43 -5.57
CA HIS A 158 0.83 -21.79 -5.20
C HIS A 158 0.65 -20.31 -4.79
N ILE A 159 -0.61 -19.81 -4.68
CA ILE A 159 -0.87 -18.42 -4.27
C ILE A 159 -1.40 -18.37 -2.85
N TYR A 160 -0.65 -17.75 -1.96
CA TYR A 160 -0.96 -17.59 -0.55
C TYR A 160 -1.49 -16.19 -0.26
N LEU A 161 -2.60 -16.12 0.51
CA LEU A 161 -3.16 -14.85 0.95
C LEU A 161 -2.53 -14.41 2.26
N ALA A 162 -1.89 -13.26 2.25
CA ALA A 162 -1.33 -12.62 3.43
C ALA A 162 -1.78 -11.15 3.47
N PRO A 163 -3.00 -10.86 3.95
CA PRO A 163 -3.52 -9.50 4.03
C PRO A 163 -2.58 -8.59 4.83
N HIS A 164 -2.44 -7.35 4.40
CA HIS A 164 -1.66 -6.38 5.14
C HIS A 164 -2.34 -6.05 6.48
N GLY A 165 -1.53 -5.71 7.46
CA GLY A 165 -1.99 -5.21 8.75
C GLY A 165 -1.99 -3.68 8.81
N VAL A 166 -2.54 -3.16 9.89
CA VAL A 166 -2.40 -1.76 10.29
C VAL A 166 -1.70 -1.66 11.63
N ALA A 167 -0.83 -0.68 11.77
CA ALA A 167 -0.19 -0.33 13.03
C ALA A 167 -0.79 0.97 13.54
N LEU A 168 -1.27 0.96 14.77
CA LEU A 168 -1.73 2.16 15.48
C LEU A 168 -0.61 2.66 16.37
N ARG A 169 -0.48 3.98 16.46
CA ARG A 169 0.37 4.64 17.44
C ARG A 169 -0.39 4.81 18.77
N ALA A 170 0.36 4.99 19.84
CA ALA A 170 -0.22 5.43 21.09
C ALA A 170 -1.03 6.73 20.87
N PRO A 171 -2.23 6.85 21.47
CA PRO A 171 -3.06 8.03 21.33
C PRO A 171 -2.33 9.27 21.88
N GLU A 172 -2.41 10.37 21.12
CA GLU A 172 -2.00 11.72 21.58
C GLU A 172 -3.22 12.47 22.12
N ALA A 173 -3.01 13.49 22.93
CA ALA A 173 -4.09 14.36 23.40
C ALA A 173 -4.74 15.11 22.20
N ASP A 174 -6.03 15.36 22.28
CA ASP A 174 -6.79 16.00 21.21
C ASP A 174 -6.20 17.36 20.81
N SER A 175 -5.77 18.17 21.78
CA SER A 175 -5.10 19.46 21.52
C SER A 175 -3.81 19.32 20.70
N VAL A 176 -3.03 18.26 20.92
CA VAL A 176 -1.82 17.99 20.12
C VAL A 176 -2.17 17.56 18.70
N ILE A 177 -3.25 16.81 18.55
CA ILE A 177 -3.76 16.41 17.24
C ILE A 177 -4.24 17.64 16.46
N ASP A 178 -5.00 18.52 17.12
CA ASP A 178 -5.53 19.74 16.52
C ASP A 178 -4.40 20.69 16.09
N ASP A 179 -3.42 20.94 16.94
CA ASP A 179 -2.21 21.72 16.62
C ASP A 179 -1.47 21.18 15.37
N ARG A 180 -1.39 19.86 15.23
CA ARG A 180 -0.72 19.24 14.06
C ARG A 180 -1.49 19.50 12.78
N VAL A 181 -2.81 19.38 12.82
CA VAL A 181 -3.66 19.65 11.65
C VAL A 181 -3.59 21.14 11.29
N GLU A 182 -3.71 22.04 12.25
CA GLU A 182 -3.62 23.50 12.01
C GLU A 182 -2.30 23.92 11.35
N ARG A 183 -1.17 23.31 11.76
CA ARG A 183 0.14 23.59 11.14
C ARG A 183 0.23 23.18 9.67
N THR A 184 -0.65 22.31 9.20
CA THR A 184 -0.75 21.99 7.75
C THR A 184 -1.51 23.04 6.96
N GLY A 185 -2.18 23.99 7.63
CA GLY A 185 -3.07 24.97 7.00
C GLY A 185 -4.46 24.44 6.64
N ILE A 186 -4.75 23.18 6.95
CA ILE A 186 -6.05 22.56 6.70
C ILE A 186 -7.01 22.90 7.84
N ARG A 187 -8.28 23.14 7.47
CA ARG A 187 -9.37 23.36 8.41
C ARG A 187 -10.50 22.38 8.14
N ALA A 188 -11.16 21.90 9.20
CA ALA A 188 -12.36 21.07 9.10
C ALA A 188 -13.58 21.90 8.60
N PRO A 189 -14.52 21.27 7.87
CA PRO A 189 -14.47 19.87 7.42
C PRO A 189 -13.56 19.66 6.20
N TYR A 190 -12.89 18.51 6.14
CA TYR A 190 -12.10 18.17 4.97
C TYR A 190 -12.15 16.68 4.60
N VAL A 191 -12.06 16.40 3.31
CA VAL A 191 -11.87 15.08 2.73
C VAL A 191 -10.37 14.81 2.67
N LEU A 192 -9.93 13.67 3.19
CA LEU A 192 -8.52 13.26 3.15
C LEU A 192 -8.29 12.24 2.02
N ALA A 193 -7.29 12.44 1.19
CA ALA A 193 -6.80 11.43 0.24
C ALA A 193 -5.31 11.17 0.49
N VAL A 194 -4.91 9.90 0.57
CA VAL A 194 -3.53 9.50 0.90
C VAL A 194 -2.97 8.56 -0.15
N GLY A 195 -1.78 8.88 -0.67
CA GLY A 195 -1.05 8.06 -1.63
C GLY A 195 -0.28 8.88 -2.64
N THR A 196 0.52 8.21 -3.45
CA THR A 196 1.22 8.85 -4.58
C THR A 196 0.21 9.48 -5.55
N ILE A 197 0.48 10.70 -6.00
CA ILE A 197 -0.39 11.42 -6.94
C ILE A 197 -0.18 10.83 -8.33
N GLU A 198 -1.06 9.92 -8.70
CA GLU A 198 -1.02 9.19 -9.98
C GLU A 198 -2.43 8.92 -10.52
N PRO A 199 -2.60 8.72 -11.86
CA PRO A 199 -3.93 8.63 -12.48
C PRO A 199 -4.82 7.52 -11.92
N ARG A 200 -4.28 6.34 -11.59
CA ARG A 200 -5.07 5.22 -11.06
C ARG A 200 -5.69 5.50 -9.69
N LYS A 201 -5.20 6.50 -8.95
CA LYS A 201 -5.76 6.90 -7.65
C LYS A 201 -7.05 7.71 -7.75
N GLY A 202 -7.46 8.13 -8.95
CA GLY A 202 -8.75 8.77 -9.19
C GLY A 202 -8.91 10.14 -8.54
N LEU A 203 -7.79 10.84 -8.26
CA LEU A 203 -7.81 12.16 -7.61
C LEU A 203 -8.47 13.24 -8.49
N ASP A 204 -8.50 13.05 -9.81
CA ASP A 204 -9.28 13.84 -10.74
C ASP A 204 -10.80 13.75 -10.48
N THR A 205 -11.28 12.55 -10.09
CA THR A 205 -12.67 12.33 -9.67
C THR A 205 -12.95 13.02 -8.34
N LEU A 206 -12.03 12.90 -7.37
CA LEU A 206 -12.12 13.60 -6.09
C LEU A 206 -12.23 15.12 -6.28
N ALA A 207 -11.36 15.70 -7.11
CA ALA A 207 -11.36 17.14 -7.37
C ALA A 207 -12.69 17.64 -7.96
N LYS A 208 -13.24 16.91 -8.92
CA LYS A 208 -14.55 17.22 -9.52
C LYS A 208 -15.67 17.06 -8.50
N ALA A 209 -15.67 15.99 -7.72
CA ALA A 209 -16.69 15.74 -6.69
C ALA A 209 -16.65 16.81 -5.59
N LEU A 210 -15.44 17.24 -5.18
CA LEU A 210 -15.30 18.34 -4.24
C LEU A 210 -15.93 19.64 -4.78
N ALA A 211 -15.66 19.98 -6.04
CA ALA A 211 -16.21 21.18 -6.66
C ALA A 211 -17.76 21.16 -6.71
N VAL A 212 -18.37 19.98 -6.87
CA VAL A 212 -19.83 19.79 -6.80
C VAL A 212 -20.31 19.90 -5.35
N ALA A 213 -19.70 19.18 -4.42
CA ALA A 213 -20.09 19.16 -3.01
C ALA A 213 -20.01 20.53 -2.33
N ARG A 214 -19.07 21.37 -2.74
CA ARG A 214 -18.92 22.75 -2.23
C ARG A 214 -20.05 23.71 -2.60
N ARG A 215 -20.98 23.31 -3.46
CA ARG A 215 -22.20 24.08 -3.69
C ARG A 215 -23.13 24.03 -2.48
N ASP A 216 -23.13 22.89 -1.77
CA ASP A 216 -23.98 22.64 -0.60
C ASP A 216 -23.18 22.84 0.71
N VAL A 217 -21.87 22.57 0.70
CA VAL A 217 -20.94 22.70 1.84
C VAL A 217 -19.75 23.57 1.40
N PRO A 218 -19.88 24.91 1.35
CA PRO A 218 -18.87 25.81 0.77
C PRO A 218 -17.49 25.75 1.46
N GLU A 219 -17.47 25.46 2.77
CA GLU A 219 -16.25 25.33 3.58
C GLU A 219 -15.53 24.00 3.40
N LEU A 220 -16.15 23.00 2.78
CA LEU A 220 -15.52 21.70 2.57
C LEU A 220 -14.26 21.83 1.74
N SER A 221 -13.18 21.21 2.20
CA SER A 221 -11.89 21.19 1.50
C SER A 221 -11.39 19.76 1.30
N ALA A 222 -10.30 19.59 0.55
CA ALA A 222 -9.61 18.31 0.41
C ALA A 222 -8.13 18.47 0.76
N ALA A 223 -7.62 17.58 1.61
CA ALA A 223 -6.22 17.41 1.92
C ALA A 223 -5.68 16.19 1.15
N ILE A 224 -4.71 16.41 0.26
CA ILE A 224 -4.04 15.35 -0.50
C ILE A 224 -2.64 15.17 0.05
N VAL A 225 -2.37 13.99 0.62
CA VAL A 225 -1.09 13.63 1.25
C VAL A 225 -0.39 12.57 0.41
N GLY A 226 0.82 12.88 -0.02
CA GLY A 226 1.69 11.96 -0.75
C GLY A 226 2.58 12.67 -1.76
N PRO A 227 3.63 12.01 -2.24
CA PRO A 227 4.52 12.55 -3.24
C PRO A 227 3.86 12.61 -4.61
N ASP A 228 4.39 13.45 -5.48
CA ASP A 228 4.05 13.41 -6.89
C ASP A 228 4.50 12.08 -7.50
N GLY A 229 3.65 11.52 -8.35
CA GLY A 229 3.96 10.35 -9.16
C GLY A 229 4.69 10.71 -10.45
N TRP A 230 4.74 9.75 -11.36
CA TRP A 230 5.43 9.89 -12.63
C TRP A 230 4.57 10.47 -13.77
N LEU A 231 3.28 10.65 -13.54
CA LEU A 231 2.33 11.25 -14.47
C LEU A 231 1.53 12.36 -13.79
N THR A 232 1.21 13.39 -14.53
CA THR A 232 0.41 14.51 -14.03
C THR A 232 -1.06 14.11 -13.87
N VAL A 233 -1.66 14.51 -12.77
CA VAL A 233 -3.10 14.42 -12.52
C VAL A 233 -3.67 15.83 -12.60
N SER A 234 -4.61 16.05 -13.51
CA SER A 234 -5.23 17.35 -13.72
C SER A 234 -6.29 17.69 -12.66
N GLY A 235 -6.55 18.99 -12.47
CA GLY A 235 -7.64 19.48 -11.62
C GLY A 235 -7.33 19.56 -10.12
N LEU A 236 -6.08 19.28 -9.71
CA LEU A 236 -5.68 19.34 -8.30
C LEU A 236 -5.27 20.75 -7.81
N GLU A 237 -5.55 21.79 -8.59
CA GLU A 237 -5.23 23.19 -8.29
C GLU A 237 -6.52 24.03 -8.10
N GLY A 238 -7.66 23.32 -7.99
CA GLY A 238 -8.96 23.96 -7.81
C GLY A 238 -9.16 24.50 -6.38
N PRO A 239 -10.17 25.38 -6.20
CA PRO A 239 -10.50 25.93 -4.89
C PRO A 239 -10.79 24.85 -3.85
N GLY A 240 -10.20 25.01 -2.66
CA GLY A 240 -10.37 24.07 -1.55
C GLY A 240 -9.54 22.80 -1.64
N ILE A 241 -8.66 22.64 -2.63
CA ILE A 241 -7.73 21.52 -2.73
C ILE A 241 -6.37 21.92 -2.18
N HIS A 242 -5.88 21.17 -1.21
CA HIS A 242 -4.60 21.40 -0.57
C HIS A 242 -3.69 20.18 -0.76
N ARG A 243 -2.61 20.35 -1.52
CA ARG A 243 -1.58 19.33 -1.73
C ARG A 243 -0.52 19.50 -0.65
N LEU A 244 -0.47 18.60 0.32
CA LEU A 244 0.43 18.69 1.47
C LEU A 244 1.80 18.03 1.20
N GLY A 245 1.95 17.33 0.06
CA GLY A 245 3.14 16.53 -0.19
C GLY A 245 3.29 15.40 0.83
N THR A 246 4.53 15.01 1.11
CA THR A 246 4.84 14.00 2.11
C THR A 246 4.89 14.63 3.50
N VAL A 247 4.09 14.13 4.42
CA VAL A 247 4.09 14.54 5.84
C VAL A 247 4.70 13.44 6.70
N ASP A 248 5.09 13.78 7.94
CA ASP A 248 5.52 12.78 8.91
C ASP A 248 4.33 11.93 9.39
N GLU A 249 4.63 10.76 9.97
CA GLU A 249 3.60 9.79 10.35
C GLU A 249 2.66 10.27 11.46
N ARG A 250 3.12 11.18 12.34
CA ARG A 250 2.26 11.75 13.39
C ARG A 250 1.29 12.77 12.82
N THR A 251 1.76 13.59 11.88
CA THR A 251 0.90 14.50 11.13
C THR A 251 -0.13 13.74 10.30
N LEU A 252 0.28 12.64 9.64
CA LEU A 252 -0.66 11.79 8.91
C LEU A 252 -1.69 11.13 9.83
N ASP A 253 -1.28 10.67 11.02
CA ASP A 253 -2.21 10.11 12.01
C ASP A 253 -3.23 11.16 12.46
N ALA A 254 -2.79 12.39 12.73
CA ALA A 254 -3.67 13.50 13.09
C ALA A 254 -4.66 13.86 11.97
N LEU A 255 -4.18 13.91 10.72
CA LEU A 255 -5.04 14.16 9.56
C LEU A 255 -6.13 13.10 9.39
N TYR A 256 -5.81 11.81 9.56
CA TYR A 256 -6.83 10.77 9.56
C TYR A 256 -7.87 10.96 10.67
N ARG A 257 -7.44 11.29 11.89
CA ARG A 257 -8.34 11.42 13.05
C ARG A 257 -9.29 12.62 12.97
N ARG A 258 -8.95 13.65 12.21
CA ARG A 258 -9.74 14.89 12.07
C ARG A 258 -10.44 15.04 10.73
N ALA A 259 -10.17 14.15 9.77
CA ALA A 259 -10.85 14.16 8.50
C ALA A 259 -12.34 13.81 8.66
N LEU A 260 -13.18 14.55 7.94
CA LEU A 260 -14.61 14.18 7.77
C LEU A 260 -14.74 12.77 7.19
N VAL A 261 -13.92 12.49 6.16
CA VAL A 261 -13.90 11.22 5.46
C VAL A 261 -12.55 11.03 4.78
N CYS A 262 -12.04 9.80 4.78
CA CYS A 262 -10.95 9.40 3.89
C CYS A 262 -11.54 8.89 2.58
N ALA A 263 -11.23 9.58 1.48
CA ALA A 263 -11.64 9.18 0.15
C ALA A 263 -10.56 8.35 -0.53
N VAL A 264 -10.94 7.17 -1.04
CA VAL A 264 -10.08 6.29 -1.84
C VAL A 264 -10.74 6.06 -3.21
N PRO A 265 -10.74 7.07 -4.11
CA PRO A 265 -11.45 7.01 -5.38
C PRO A 265 -10.68 6.23 -6.44
N SER A 266 -9.81 5.35 -6.03
CA SER A 266 -8.90 4.61 -6.89
C SER A 266 -9.65 3.77 -7.93
N ARG A 267 -9.15 3.78 -9.16
CA ARG A 267 -9.63 2.95 -10.26
C ARG A 267 -9.14 1.51 -10.10
N TYR A 268 -7.96 1.38 -9.52
CA TYR A 268 -7.33 0.09 -9.26
C TYR A 268 -6.50 0.11 -7.97
N GLU A 269 -6.72 -0.87 -7.08
CA GLU A 269 -5.96 -1.13 -5.86
C GLU A 269 -5.74 -2.62 -5.69
N GLY A 270 -4.52 -3.01 -5.30
CA GLY A 270 -4.22 -4.39 -4.93
C GLY A 270 -4.68 -4.77 -3.53
N PHE A 271 -4.80 -3.77 -2.63
CA PHE A 271 -5.32 -3.96 -1.27
C PHE A 271 -6.11 -2.75 -0.78
N GLY A 272 -5.49 -1.57 -0.68
CA GLY A 272 -6.17 -0.37 -0.17
C GLY A 272 -5.73 0.00 1.25
N LEU A 273 -4.41 0.02 1.51
CA LEU A 273 -3.86 0.43 2.80
C LEU A 273 -4.43 1.76 3.33
N PRO A 274 -4.64 2.82 2.52
CA PRO A 274 -5.20 4.07 3.04
C PRO A 274 -6.60 3.91 3.64
N ALA A 275 -7.46 3.06 3.04
CA ALA A 275 -8.78 2.77 3.59
C ALA A 275 -8.67 2.05 4.94
N LEU A 276 -7.79 1.06 5.03
CA LEU A 276 -7.54 0.33 6.28
C LEU A 276 -6.95 1.24 7.36
N GLU A 277 -5.99 2.10 7.01
CA GLU A 277 -5.37 3.07 7.91
C GLU A 277 -6.40 4.08 8.46
N ALA A 278 -7.31 4.56 7.62
CA ALA A 278 -8.41 5.44 7.99
C ALA A 278 -9.37 4.76 8.97
N MET A 279 -9.87 3.58 8.62
CA MET A 279 -10.77 2.79 9.47
C MET A 279 -10.18 2.54 10.85
N ALA A 280 -8.91 2.16 10.93
CA ALA A 280 -8.23 1.88 12.19
C ALA A 280 -8.15 3.11 13.11
N ARG A 281 -8.15 4.31 12.54
CA ARG A 281 -8.12 5.59 13.26
C ARG A 281 -9.50 6.16 13.53
N GLY A 282 -10.55 5.45 13.12
CA GLY A 282 -11.93 5.90 13.26
C GLY A 282 -12.30 7.05 12.30
N CYS A 283 -11.58 7.17 11.19
CA CYS A 283 -11.99 8.04 10.10
C CYS A 283 -13.03 7.32 9.24
N PRO A 284 -14.21 7.90 8.96
CA PRO A 284 -15.12 7.36 7.96
C PRO A 284 -14.41 7.16 6.62
N VAL A 285 -14.79 6.12 5.88
CA VAL A 285 -14.18 5.81 4.58
C VAL A 285 -15.22 5.86 3.48
N ALA A 286 -14.91 6.56 2.40
CA ALA A 286 -15.55 6.42 1.11
C ALA A 286 -14.54 5.84 0.12
N ALA A 287 -14.83 4.69 -0.46
CA ALA A 287 -13.93 3.98 -1.35
C ALA A 287 -14.60 3.57 -2.64
N SER A 288 -13.86 3.45 -3.72
CA SER A 288 -14.40 2.94 -4.98
C SER A 288 -14.95 1.52 -4.81
N ASN A 289 -16.12 1.26 -5.37
CA ASN A 289 -16.69 -0.08 -5.45
C ASN A 289 -16.00 -0.89 -6.57
N ALA A 290 -14.68 -1.06 -6.44
CA ALA A 290 -13.87 -1.74 -7.44
C ALA A 290 -12.64 -2.42 -6.81
N THR A 291 -12.16 -3.44 -7.47
CA THR A 291 -10.93 -4.16 -7.17
C THR A 291 -10.92 -4.75 -5.75
N SER A 292 -9.87 -4.54 -4.97
CA SER A 292 -9.78 -5.04 -3.58
C SER A 292 -10.53 -4.20 -2.53
N LEU A 293 -10.94 -2.97 -2.87
CA LEU A 293 -11.53 -2.05 -1.90
C LEU A 293 -12.81 -2.58 -1.23
N PRO A 294 -13.78 -3.21 -1.96
CA PRO A 294 -14.93 -3.83 -1.32
C PRO A 294 -14.55 -4.94 -0.33
N GLU A 295 -13.49 -5.70 -0.62
CA GLU A 295 -12.99 -6.75 0.28
C GLU A 295 -12.42 -6.15 1.57
N VAL A 296 -11.68 -5.06 1.49
CA VAL A 296 -11.04 -4.41 2.65
C VAL A 296 -12.04 -3.63 3.47
N VAL A 297 -12.84 -2.79 2.84
CA VAL A 297 -13.80 -1.90 3.50
C VAL A 297 -15.00 -2.69 4.03
N GLY A 298 -15.53 -3.64 3.26
CA GLY A 298 -16.73 -4.38 3.63
C GLY A 298 -17.92 -3.44 3.89
N GLY A 299 -18.71 -3.75 4.90
CA GLY A 299 -19.83 -2.91 5.36
C GLY A 299 -19.43 -1.76 6.27
N ALA A 300 -18.14 -1.48 6.45
CA ALA A 300 -17.62 -0.48 7.39
C ALA A 300 -17.32 0.89 6.75
N GLY A 301 -17.68 1.09 5.49
CA GLY A 301 -17.52 2.35 4.77
C GLY A 301 -18.51 2.47 3.62
N LEU A 302 -18.46 3.59 2.91
CA LEU A 302 -19.26 3.83 1.73
C LEU A 302 -18.52 3.30 0.49
N LEU A 303 -19.20 2.47 -0.30
CA LEU A 303 -18.69 2.01 -1.60
C LEU A 303 -19.35 2.83 -2.70
N VAL A 304 -18.53 3.59 -3.44
CA VAL A 304 -19.00 4.54 -4.46
C VAL A 304 -18.51 4.07 -5.84
N PRO A 305 -19.34 4.12 -6.89
CA PRO A 305 -18.90 3.70 -8.22
C PRO A 305 -17.72 4.53 -8.72
N VAL A 306 -16.81 3.87 -9.43
CA VAL A 306 -15.61 4.52 -10.02
C VAL A 306 -16.02 5.64 -10.97
N LYS A 307 -15.38 6.80 -10.89
CA LYS A 307 -15.62 7.99 -11.73
C LYS A 307 -17.03 8.61 -11.60
N ALA A 308 -17.91 8.15 -10.71
CA ALA A 308 -19.24 8.69 -10.51
C ALA A 308 -19.20 10.00 -9.68
N VAL A 309 -18.81 11.10 -10.30
CA VAL A 309 -18.56 12.40 -9.64
C VAL A 309 -19.69 12.81 -8.72
N ASP A 310 -20.94 12.73 -9.19
CA ASP A 310 -22.11 13.15 -8.41
C ASP A 310 -22.35 12.24 -7.20
N ALA A 311 -22.11 10.94 -7.32
CA ALA A 311 -22.24 10.01 -6.20
C ALA A 311 -21.16 10.25 -5.14
N TRP A 312 -19.93 10.59 -5.55
CA TRP A 312 -18.86 11.00 -4.64
C TRP A 312 -19.21 12.31 -3.93
N ALA A 313 -19.74 13.31 -4.66
CA ALA A 313 -20.17 14.58 -4.09
C ALA A 313 -21.29 14.38 -3.06
N ALA A 314 -22.30 13.60 -3.41
CA ALA A 314 -23.40 13.26 -2.50
C ALA A 314 -22.90 12.59 -1.22
N ALA A 315 -21.97 11.63 -1.35
CA ALA A 315 -21.38 10.98 -0.18
C ALA A 315 -20.64 11.98 0.75
N PHE A 316 -19.97 12.99 0.20
CA PHE A 316 -19.29 14.02 1.01
C PHE A 316 -20.31 14.94 1.71
N VAL A 317 -21.38 15.36 1.01
CA VAL A 317 -22.43 16.20 1.57
C VAL A 317 -23.22 15.46 2.66
N ASP A 318 -23.58 14.20 2.40
CA ASP A 318 -24.26 13.35 3.38
C ASP A 318 -23.48 13.24 4.69
N LEU A 319 -22.16 12.96 4.58
CA LEU A 319 -21.31 12.85 5.78
C LEU A 319 -21.11 14.20 6.48
N ALA A 320 -21.08 15.31 5.75
CA ALA A 320 -20.96 16.64 6.36
C ALA A 320 -22.22 17.03 7.14
N SER A 321 -23.38 16.51 6.75
CA SER A 321 -24.68 16.83 7.37
C SER A 321 -25.11 15.83 8.44
N ASP A 322 -24.48 14.65 8.53
CA ASP A 322 -24.90 13.57 9.44
C ASP A 322 -23.74 13.08 10.34
N PRO A 323 -23.50 13.75 11.48
CA PRO A 323 -22.49 13.34 12.45
C PRO A 323 -22.73 11.94 13.06
N GLU A 324 -23.98 11.51 13.19
CA GLU A 324 -24.32 10.18 13.74
C GLU A 324 -23.87 9.09 12.79
N ARG A 325 -24.11 9.28 11.51
CA ARG A 325 -23.62 8.39 10.45
C ARG A 325 -22.09 8.34 10.41
N CYS A 326 -21.42 9.48 10.58
CA CYS A 326 -19.96 9.52 10.69
C CYS A 326 -19.47 8.70 11.89
N ALA A 327 -20.09 8.87 13.07
CA ALA A 327 -19.74 8.14 14.28
C ALA A 327 -19.94 6.62 14.12
N GLU A 328 -21.04 6.21 13.49
CA GLU A 328 -21.32 4.78 13.21
C GLU A 328 -20.30 4.18 12.23
N LEU A 329 -19.98 4.86 11.13
CA LEU A 329 -18.96 4.42 10.19
C LEU A 329 -17.57 4.34 10.85
N ALA A 330 -17.23 5.31 11.70
CA ALA A 330 -16.00 5.32 12.47
C ALA A 330 -15.91 4.11 13.43
N ARG A 331 -17.01 3.75 14.10
CA ARG A 331 -17.09 2.59 14.98
C ARG A 331 -16.90 1.28 14.18
N ARG A 332 -17.71 1.07 13.14
CA ARG A 332 -17.60 -0.10 12.25
C ARG A 332 -16.23 -0.21 11.61
N GLY A 333 -15.64 0.93 11.21
CA GLY A 333 -14.30 0.99 10.65
C GLY A 333 -13.25 0.44 11.61
N ARG A 334 -13.27 0.86 12.88
CA ARG A 334 -12.34 0.34 13.90
C ARG A 334 -12.52 -1.16 14.13
N GLU A 335 -13.77 -1.61 14.24
CA GLU A 335 -14.08 -3.05 14.40
C GLU A 335 -13.57 -3.87 13.21
N ARG A 336 -13.78 -3.39 12.00
CA ARG A 336 -13.29 -4.03 10.78
C ARG A 336 -11.77 -4.09 10.73
N ALA A 337 -11.10 -2.98 11.01
CA ALA A 337 -9.65 -2.86 10.96
C ALA A 337 -8.94 -3.72 12.00
N ALA A 338 -9.57 -4.00 13.15
CA ALA A 338 -9.01 -4.86 14.19
C ALA A 338 -8.70 -6.29 13.71
N GLY A 339 -9.39 -6.75 12.66
CA GLY A 339 -9.12 -8.04 12.01
C GLY A 339 -7.87 -8.06 11.12
N PHE A 340 -7.28 -6.90 10.83
CA PHE A 340 -6.12 -6.78 9.94
C PHE A 340 -4.85 -6.44 10.74
N THR A 341 -4.12 -7.45 11.15
CA THR A 341 -2.93 -7.29 11.98
C THR A 341 -1.66 -7.68 11.24
N TRP A 342 -0.56 -6.97 11.47
CA TRP A 342 0.75 -7.35 10.92
C TRP A 342 1.24 -8.70 11.47
N ARG A 343 0.84 -9.05 12.69
CA ARG A 343 1.11 -10.39 13.26
C ARG A 343 0.40 -11.48 12.47
N GLY A 344 -0.88 -11.30 12.16
CA GLY A 344 -1.64 -12.22 11.31
C GLY A 344 -1.04 -12.33 9.90
N SER A 345 -0.63 -11.20 9.31
CA SER A 345 0.09 -11.17 8.04
C SER A 345 1.40 -11.99 8.12
N ALA A 346 2.20 -11.82 9.18
CA ALA A 346 3.45 -12.56 9.39
C ALA A 346 3.23 -14.07 9.49
N HIS A 347 2.21 -14.53 10.21
CA HIS A 347 1.86 -15.96 10.26
C HIS A 347 1.44 -16.51 8.89
N ALA A 348 0.69 -15.75 8.10
CA ALA A 348 0.33 -16.14 6.74
C ALA A 348 1.57 -16.24 5.82
N HIS A 349 2.53 -15.33 5.98
CA HIS A 349 3.81 -15.42 5.28
C HIS A 349 4.62 -16.65 5.73
N ALA A 350 4.68 -16.92 7.02
CA ALA A 350 5.38 -18.10 7.55
C ALA A 350 4.81 -19.41 6.98
N ALA A 351 3.49 -19.51 6.85
CA ALA A 351 2.84 -20.64 6.19
C ALA A 351 3.23 -20.77 4.71
N ALA A 352 3.29 -19.64 3.98
CA ALA A 352 3.75 -19.63 2.59
C ALA A 352 5.22 -20.05 2.45
N TYR A 353 6.08 -19.63 3.38
CA TYR A 353 7.49 -20.04 3.36
C TYR A 353 7.66 -21.53 3.67
N ALA A 354 6.87 -22.08 4.60
CA ALA A 354 6.87 -23.52 4.87
C ALA A 354 6.50 -24.31 3.63
N ALA A 355 5.46 -23.92 2.93
CA ALA A 355 5.07 -24.54 1.66
C ALA A 355 6.15 -24.41 0.57
N ALA A 356 6.88 -23.30 0.52
CA ALA A 356 7.99 -23.13 -0.42
C ALA A 356 9.13 -24.14 -0.17
N LEU A 357 9.30 -24.62 1.07
CA LEU A 357 10.31 -25.62 1.44
C LEU A 357 9.87 -27.07 1.12
N GLU A 358 8.57 -27.33 1.12
CA GLU A 358 8.04 -28.66 0.80
C GLU A 358 8.14 -29.01 -0.70
N GLY A 359 8.38 -27.96 -1.54
CA GLY A 359 8.43 -28.09 -2.99
C GLY A 359 7.03 -28.14 -3.62
N PRO A 360 6.96 -28.06 -4.98
CA PRO A 360 5.70 -28.17 -5.69
C PRO A 360 5.12 -29.58 -5.65
#